data_5adb803fcb554da236c56e45c714fd37
#
_entry.id   5adb803fcb554da236c56e45c714fd37
#
_cell.length_a   1.000
_cell.length_b   1.000
_cell.length_c   1.000
_cell.angle_alpha   90.00
_cell.angle_beta   90.00
_cell.angle_gamma   90.00
#
_symmetry.space_group_name_H-M   'P 1'
#
loop_
_entity.id
_entity.type
_entity.pdbx_description
1 polymer ?
#
loop_
_entity_poly.entity_id
_entity_poly.type
_entity_poly.pdbx_seq_one_letter_code
_entity_poly.pdbx_strand_id
1 'polypeptide(L)'
;MGNYKFYTPPMLAECLMKLLPRRAYHNIIDICCGSWNLLEAAKKRFGTACYVGVDVDADAEANCFAGATFWCEDGRKFAMRETKKYDLVLSNPPFGNLKTEERVFNHVKVGNVKELNSKRYENEMMQANLLLADRDGVLLFILPATFFEGDSYLAIRKSLCKSYTINSIVKLPIETFGSSKISTYALIMSNSGKQNCRASLKEVVCDDDVWTVKHRKFVSIEQLREGMWICKTYKNNVKKNVEMFRGNISSAQMSQDGKKVFHSSSYIVDGEWQPSVRYCNDEGKIRKAKIVKPGDVIINRVGRFATFWCISNEEALVSDCLIIIKASGMKYIYDRLLKNSTDGRLNILTKGVTTKYITEGDILKLL
;
A
#
# COMPACT_ATOMS: atom_id res chain seq x y z
N MET A 1 -12.55 17.76 -5.30
CA MET A 1 -11.45 16.86 -4.87
C MET A 1 -10.16 17.62 -4.96
N GLY A 2 -9.38 17.74 -3.88
CA GLY A 2 -8.09 18.42 -3.95
C GLY A 2 -7.16 17.65 -4.90
N ASN A 3 -6.75 18.33 -5.97
CA ASN A 3 -5.80 17.80 -6.96
C ASN A 3 -4.41 17.69 -6.34
N TYR A 4 -4.16 16.67 -5.54
CA TYR A 4 -2.78 16.33 -5.16
C TYR A 4 -2.13 15.57 -6.32
N LYS A 5 -1.47 16.32 -7.22
CA LYS A 5 -0.65 15.75 -8.30
C LYS A 5 0.69 15.31 -7.69
N PHE A 6 0.96 14.02 -7.68
CA PHE A 6 2.20 13.45 -7.15
C PHE A 6 3.12 13.05 -8.30
N TYR A 7 3.93 13.99 -8.77
CA TYR A 7 4.90 13.72 -9.82
C TYR A 7 6.16 13.05 -9.29
N THR A 8 6.69 12.11 -10.05
CA THR A 8 7.98 11.46 -9.73
C THR A 8 9.11 12.47 -9.85
N PRO A 9 9.93 12.71 -8.82
CA PRO A 9 11.09 13.60 -8.93
C PRO A 9 12.05 13.14 -10.04
N PRO A 10 12.64 14.06 -10.85
CA PRO A 10 13.53 13.70 -11.97
C PRO A 10 14.68 12.78 -11.56
N MET A 11 15.36 13.08 -10.46
CA MET A 11 16.48 12.28 -9.95
C MET A 11 16.05 10.88 -9.52
N LEU A 12 14.86 10.74 -8.92
CA LEU A 12 14.29 9.42 -8.61
C LEU A 12 13.98 8.65 -9.89
N ALA A 13 13.38 9.30 -10.89
CA ALA A 13 13.10 8.68 -12.18
C ALA A 13 14.38 8.12 -12.82
N GLU A 14 15.46 8.89 -12.85
CA GLU A 14 16.77 8.45 -13.34
C GLU A 14 17.33 7.26 -12.52
N CYS A 15 17.17 7.31 -11.19
CA CYS A 15 17.59 6.24 -10.31
C CYS A 15 16.81 4.94 -10.59
N LEU A 16 15.50 5.03 -10.80
CA LEU A 16 14.66 3.89 -11.15
C LEU A 16 14.98 3.31 -12.53
N MET A 17 15.25 4.15 -13.52
CA MET A 17 15.65 3.69 -14.84
C MET A 17 16.93 2.82 -14.77
N LYS A 18 17.90 3.15 -13.89
CA LYS A 18 19.12 2.36 -13.71
C LYS A 18 18.87 0.94 -13.21
N LEU A 19 17.70 0.67 -12.64
CA LEU A 19 17.30 -0.64 -12.13
C LEU A 19 16.65 -1.55 -13.16
N LEU A 20 16.24 -1.01 -14.30
CA LEU A 20 15.64 -1.77 -15.40
C LEU A 20 16.67 -2.69 -16.06
N PRO A 21 16.26 -3.85 -16.60
CA PRO A 21 17.15 -4.72 -17.37
C PRO A 21 17.90 -3.97 -18.47
N ARG A 22 19.19 -4.31 -18.64
CA ARG A 22 20.02 -3.74 -19.71
C ARG A 22 19.70 -4.40 -21.03
N ARG A 23 18.85 -3.76 -21.81
CA ARG A 23 18.51 -4.15 -23.19
C ARG A 23 18.06 -2.92 -23.97
N ALA A 24 17.92 -3.03 -25.28
CA ALA A 24 17.25 -2.02 -26.09
C ALA A 24 15.74 -2.03 -25.80
N TYR A 25 15.16 -0.84 -25.76
CA TYR A 25 13.72 -0.61 -25.71
C TYR A 25 13.36 0.27 -26.90
N HIS A 26 12.32 -0.14 -27.67
CA HIS A 26 11.93 0.52 -28.90
C HIS A 26 10.60 1.27 -28.79
N ASN A 27 9.70 0.78 -27.94
CA ASN A 27 8.39 1.37 -27.72
C ASN A 27 8.16 1.53 -26.22
N ILE A 28 8.13 2.77 -25.75
CA ILE A 28 8.07 3.13 -24.34
C ILE A 28 6.80 3.96 -24.12
N ILE A 29 6.01 3.62 -23.10
CA ILE A 29 4.78 4.33 -22.76
C ILE A 29 4.66 4.60 -21.26
N ASP A 30 4.03 5.74 -20.93
CA ASP A 30 3.50 6.06 -19.62
C ASP A 30 2.08 6.58 -19.76
N ILE A 31 1.09 5.87 -19.22
CA ILE A 31 -0.34 6.24 -19.31
C ILE A 31 -0.84 7.11 -18.14
N CYS A 32 0.07 7.67 -17.37
CA CYS A 32 -0.14 8.71 -16.35
C CYS A 32 1.10 9.62 -16.35
N CYS A 33 1.49 10.14 -17.53
CA CYS A 33 2.81 10.74 -17.75
C CYS A 33 3.04 12.04 -16.98
N GLY A 34 1.98 12.76 -16.63
CA GLY A 34 2.05 13.99 -15.83
C GLY A 34 3.16 14.95 -16.28
N SER A 35 4.18 15.13 -15.44
CA SER A 35 5.35 15.96 -15.75
C SER A 35 6.39 15.30 -16.65
N TRP A 36 6.15 14.13 -17.22
CA TRP A 36 7.05 13.38 -18.14
C TRP A 36 8.36 12.87 -17.53
N ASN A 37 8.60 13.04 -16.26
CA ASN A 37 9.89 12.74 -15.63
C ASN A 37 10.33 11.27 -15.80
N LEU A 38 9.40 10.31 -15.81
CA LEU A 38 9.75 8.90 -16.09
C LEU A 38 10.14 8.70 -17.56
N LEU A 39 9.42 9.31 -18.51
CA LEU A 39 9.73 9.23 -19.94
C LEU A 39 11.01 9.96 -20.29
N GLU A 40 11.27 11.13 -19.69
CA GLU A 40 12.54 11.85 -19.87
C GLU A 40 13.74 11.05 -19.35
N ALA A 41 13.61 10.45 -18.17
CA ALA A 41 14.65 9.58 -17.62
C ALA A 41 14.87 8.33 -18.49
N ALA A 42 13.80 7.78 -19.06
CA ALA A 42 13.91 6.70 -20.04
C ALA A 42 14.63 7.15 -21.32
N LYS A 43 14.31 8.35 -21.86
CA LYS A 43 15.00 8.93 -23.02
C LYS A 43 16.49 9.13 -22.77
N LYS A 44 16.85 9.70 -21.62
CA LYS A 44 18.25 9.87 -21.21
C LYS A 44 19.01 8.55 -21.17
N ARG A 45 18.36 7.46 -20.71
CA ARG A 45 19.01 6.17 -20.54
C ARG A 45 19.04 5.31 -21.79
N PHE A 46 17.96 5.28 -22.57
CA PHE A 46 17.75 4.34 -23.67
C PHE A 46 17.88 5.00 -25.06
N GLY A 47 17.92 6.33 -25.11
CA GLY A 47 18.18 7.07 -26.36
C GLY A 47 17.01 6.96 -27.33
N THR A 48 17.28 6.44 -28.54
CA THR A 48 16.30 6.42 -29.65
C THR A 48 15.26 5.32 -29.45
N ALA A 49 14.01 5.74 -29.18
CA ALA A 49 12.83 4.89 -29.07
C ALA A 49 11.59 5.71 -29.46
N CYS A 50 10.45 5.05 -29.68
CA CYS A 50 9.15 5.71 -29.73
C CYS A 50 8.64 5.93 -28.30
N TYR A 51 8.41 7.18 -27.94
CA TYR A 51 7.92 7.56 -26.61
C TYR A 51 6.46 8.03 -26.71
N VAL A 52 5.61 7.47 -25.86
CA VAL A 52 4.19 7.84 -25.78
C VAL A 52 3.84 8.21 -24.35
N GLY A 53 3.27 9.41 -24.18
CA GLY A 53 2.69 9.87 -22.92
C GLY A 53 1.18 10.00 -23.05
N VAL A 54 0.44 9.54 -22.04
CA VAL A 54 -1.01 9.72 -21.93
C VAL A 54 -1.32 10.31 -20.56
N ASP A 55 -2.14 11.35 -20.52
CA ASP A 55 -2.63 11.92 -19.26
C ASP A 55 -4.01 12.56 -19.49
N VAL A 56 -4.82 12.64 -18.46
CA VAL A 56 -6.11 13.37 -18.49
C VAL A 56 -5.90 14.88 -18.40
N ASP A 57 -4.74 15.30 -17.92
CA ASP A 57 -4.35 16.69 -17.77
C ASP A 57 -3.72 17.22 -19.06
N ALA A 58 -4.41 18.12 -19.76
CA ALA A 58 -3.91 18.72 -20.97
C ALA A 58 -2.59 19.51 -20.76
N ASP A 59 -2.37 20.05 -19.55
CA ASP A 59 -1.13 20.78 -19.23
C ASP A 59 0.12 19.87 -19.29
N ALA A 60 -0.06 18.55 -19.27
CA ALA A 60 1.03 17.58 -19.43
C ALA A 60 1.70 17.67 -20.82
N GLU A 61 0.97 18.17 -21.84
CA GLU A 61 1.51 18.36 -23.20
C GLU A 61 2.69 19.31 -23.24
N ALA A 62 2.68 20.35 -22.39
CA ALA A 62 3.75 21.34 -22.33
C ALA A 62 5.11 20.73 -21.95
N ASN A 63 5.12 19.55 -21.33
CA ASN A 63 6.34 18.83 -20.95
C ASN A 63 6.74 17.77 -22.00
N CYS A 64 5.98 17.62 -23.09
CA CYS A 64 6.26 16.65 -24.14
C CYS A 64 7.53 17.05 -24.90
N PHE A 65 8.54 16.21 -24.88
CA PHE A 65 9.77 16.47 -25.59
C PHE A 65 9.69 16.11 -27.09
N ALA A 66 10.54 16.76 -27.91
CA ALA A 66 10.57 16.54 -29.35
C ALA A 66 10.76 15.06 -29.72
N GLY A 67 9.89 14.57 -30.61
CA GLY A 67 9.86 13.18 -31.08
C GLY A 67 9.06 12.21 -30.20
N ALA A 68 8.41 12.71 -29.15
CA ALA A 68 7.44 11.95 -28.39
C ALA A 68 6.00 12.26 -28.86
N THR A 69 5.07 11.40 -28.53
CA THR A 69 3.63 11.57 -28.81
C THR A 69 2.86 11.73 -27.51
N PHE A 70 1.97 12.70 -27.44
CA PHE A 70 1.06 12.92 -26.31
C PHE A 70 -0.38 12.64 -26.69
N TRP A 71 -1.12 12.02 -25.78
CA TRP A 71 -2.57 11.82 -25.86
C TRP A 71 -3.22 12.36 -24.60
N CYS A 72 -4.11 13.35 -24.77
CA CYS A 72 -4.90 13.92 -23.67
C CYS A 72 -6.16 13.09 -23.48
N GLU A 73 -6.10 12.03 -22.68
CA GLU A 73 -7.23 11.16 -22.36
C GLU A 73 -6.99 10.29 -21.13
N ASP A 74 -8.03 9.58 -20.69
CA ASP A 74 -7.93 8.58 -19.62
C ASP A 74 -7.08 7.40 -20.09
N GLY A 75 -5.93 7.18 -19.44
CA GLY A 75 -5.00 6.09 -19.79
C GLY A 75 -5.62 4.69 -19.77
N ARG A 76 -6.69 4.48 -19.00
CA ARG A 76 -7.45 3.22 -18.97
C ARG A 76 -8.24 3.03 -20.26
N LYS A 77 -8.89 4.10 -20.76
CA LYS A 77 -9.61 4.09 -22.04
C LYS A 77 -8.66 3.96 -23.22
N PHE A 78 -7.53 4.69 -23.15
CA PHE A 78 -6.44 4.54 -24.12
C PHE A 78 -6.01 3.07 -24.24
N ALA A 79 -5.72 2.41 -23.13
CA ALA A 79 -5.24 1.03 -23.11
C ALA A 79 -6.26 0.02 -23.66
N MET A 80 -7.56 0.32 -23.56
CA MET A 80 -8.61 -0.56 -24.12
C MET A 80 -8.67 -0.55 -25.65
N ARG A 81 -8.34 0.57 -26.29
CA ARG A 81 -8.39 0.74 -27.74
C ARG A 81 -7.05 0.58 -28.44
N GLU A 82 -5.95 0.69 -27.69
CA GLU A 82 -4.60 0.61 -28.23
C GLU A 82 -4.25 -0.84 -28.59
N THR A 83 -3.87 -1.04 -29.83
CA THR A 83 -3.46 -2.36 -30.35
C THR A 83 -1.95 -2.56 -30.31
N LYS A 84 -1.18 -1.46 -30.34
CA LYS A 84 0.27 -1.49 -30.23
C LYS A 84 0.69 -1.98 -28.86
N LYS A 85 1.77 -2.77 -28.85
CA LYS A 85 2.40 -3.23 -27.60
C LYS A 85 3.71 -2.51 -27.36
N TYR A 86 4.06 -2.39 -26.08
CA TYR A 86 5.19 -1.62 -25.63
C TYR A 86 6.17 -2.52 -24.85
N ASP A 87 7.43 -2.42 -25.19
CA ASP A 87 8.49 -3.21 -24.55
C ASP A 87 8.96 -2.62 -23.22
N LEU A 88 8.59 -1.34 -22.95
CA LEU A 88 8.70 -0.71 -21.63
C LEU A 88 7.44 0.07 -21.30
N VAL A 89 6.82 -0.29 -20.20
CA VAL A 89 5.62 0.38 -19.66
C VAL A 89 5.98 1.00 -18.32
N LEU A 90 5.84 2.31 -18.21
CA LEU A 90 6.12 3.10 -17.02
C LEU A 90 4.80 3.61 -16.43
N SER A 91 4.69 3.71 -15.12
CA SER A 91 3.49 4.25 -14.51
C SER A 91 3.70 4.70 -13.06
N ASN A 92 3.31 5.94 -12.76
CA ASN A 92 3.07 6.43 -11.42
C ASN A 92 1.58 6.82 -11.33
N PRO A 93 0.67 5.84 -11.18
CA PRO A 93 -0.76 6.08 -11.29
C PRO A 93 -1.29 6.87 -10.08
N PRO A 94 -2.44 7.56 -10.20
CA PRO A 94 -3.12 8.11 -9.05
C PRO A 94 -3.53 7.01 -8.06
N PHE A 95 -3.45 7.33 -6.76
CA PHE A 95 -3.84 6.42 -5.68
C PHE A 95 -5.18 6.88 -5.08
N GLY A 96 -6.06 5.93 -4.79
CA GLY A 96 -7.29 6.28 -4.12
C GLY A 96 -8.47 5.38 -4.44
N ASN A 97 -9.60 5.69 -3.80
CA ASN A 97 -10.85 4.98 -4.04
C ASN A 97 -11.45 5.43 -5.37
N LEU A 98 -11.93 4.45 -6.12
CA LEU A 98 -12.62 4.63 -7.38
C LEU A 98 -14.12 4.44 -7.15
N LYS A 99 -14.93 5.43 -7.51
CA LYS A 99 -16.38 5.31 -7.46
C LYS A 99 -16.86 4.34 -8.55
N THR A 100 -18.04 3.76 -8.35
CA THR A 100 -18.57 2.76 -9.29
C THR A 100 -18.76 3.33 -10.69
N GLU A 101 -19.25 4.57 -10.79
CA GLU A 101 -19.48 5.30 -12.04
C GLU A 101 -18.18 5.70 -12.76
N GLU A 102 -17.06 5.74 -12.06
CA GLU A 102 -15.74 6.10 -12.61
C GLU A 102 -14.97 4.88 -13.16
N ARG A 103 -15.51 3.67 -12.99
CA ARG A 103 -14.84 2.44 -13.44
C ARG A 103 -14.86 2.32 -14.95
N VAL A 104 -13.70 1.98 -15.49
CA VAL A 104 -13.53 1.67 -16.91
C VAL A 104 -13.56 0.15 -17.15
N PHE A 105 -13.04 -0.62 -16.20
CA PHE A 105 -13.07 -2.08 -16.26
C PHE A 105 -14.17 -2.64 -15.35
N ASN A 106 -15.05 -3.48 -15.89
CA ASN A 106 -16.04 -4.22 -15.11
C ASN A 106 -15.37 -5.18 -14.12
N HIS A 107 -14.24 -5.75 -14.53
CA HIS A 107 -13.44 -6.67 -13.75
C HIS A 107 -11.95 -6.45 -14.04
N VAL A 108 -11.14 -6.33 -13.00
CA VAL A 108 -9.68 -6.32 -13.14
C VAL A 108 -9.19 -7.76 -13.30
N LYS A 109 -8.55 -8.04 -14.43
CA LYS A 109 -7.95 -9.35 -14.72
C LYS A 109 -6.43 -9.24 -14.65
N VAL A 110 -5.79 -10.13 -13.91
CA VAL A 110 -4.34 -10.27 -13.92
C VAL A 110 -4.02 -11.71 -14.29
N GLY A 111 -3.52 -11.91 -15.50
CA GLY A 111 -3.32 -13.25 -16.07
C GLY A 111 -4.63 -14.03 -16.13
N ASN A 112 -4.62 -15.29 -15.66
CA ASN A 112 -5.78 -16.18 -15.64
C ASN A 112 -6.70 -16.01 -14.43
N VAL A 113 -6.42 -15.05 -13.53
CA VAL A 113 -7.24 -14.84 -12.33
C VAL A 113 -8.37 -13.89 -12.63
N LYS A 114 -9.59 -14.41 -12.47
CA LYS A 114 -10.82 -13.64 -12.57
C LYS A 114 -10.99 -12.77 -11.32
N GLU A 115 -11.48 -11.55 -11.53
CA GLU A 115 -12.08 -10.65 -10.55
C GLU A 115 -11.20 -10.27 -9.35
N LEU A 116 -10.34 -9.30 -9.59
CA LEU A 116 -9.77 -8.51 -8.52
C LEU A 116 -10.66 -7.29 -8.33
N ASN A 117 -11.27 -7.17 -7.15
CA ASN A 117 -12.20 -6.10 -6.84
C ASN A 117 -11.54 -4.72 -7.05
N SER A 118 -11.91 -4.06 -8.15
CA SER A 118 -11.34 -2.78 -8.54
C SER A 118 -12.11 -1.61 -7.92
N LYS A 119 -11.93 -1.41 -6.61
CA LYS A 119 -12.41 -0.19 -5.94
C LYS A 119 -11.31 0.87 -5.81
N ARG A 120 -10.21 0.71 -6.56
CA ARG A 120 -9.01 1.54 -6.42
C ARG A 120 -8.47 1.93 -7.79
N TYR A 121 -8.09 3.21 -7.95
CA TYR A 121 -7.49 3.71 -9.20
C TYR A 121 -6.25 2.93 -9.60
N GLU A 122 -5.33 2.68 -8.67
CA GLU A 122 -4.09 1.97 -8.95
C GLU A 122 -4.30 0.54 -9.46
N ASN A 123 -5.43 -0.10 -9.15
CA ASN A 123 -5.75 -1.44 -9.66
C ASN A 123 -6.21 -1.41 -11.12
N GLU A 124 -7.09 -0.47 -11.47
CA GLU A 124 -7.51 -0.31 -12.87
C GLU A 124 -6.36 0.18 -13.74
N MET A 125 -5.54 1.11 -13.24
CA MET A 125 -4.36 1.56 -13.96
C MET A 125 -3.35 0.44 -14.16
N MET A 126 -3.19 -0.46 -13.17
CA MET A 126 -2.36 -1.66 -13.35
C MET A 126 -2.91 -2.54 -14.48
N GLN A 127 -4.22 -2.82 -14.49
CA GLN A 127 -4.85 -3.59 -15.57
C GLN A 127 -4.59 -2.96 -16.94
N ALA A 128 -4.75 -1.64 -17.05
CA ALA A 128 -4.50 -0.89 -18.28
C ALA A 128 -3.04 -1.05 -18.77
N ASN A 129 -2.10 -0.89 -17.88
CA ASN A 129 -0.68 -1.05 -18.21
C ASN A 129 -0.32 -2.50 -18.60
N LEU A 130 -0.95 -3.51 -17.96
CA LEU A 130 -0.76 -4.92 -18.32
C LEU A 130 -1.28 -5.23 -19.74
N LEU A 131 -2.35 -4.56 -20.18
CA LEU A 131 -2.87 -4.71 -21.55
C LEU A 131 -1.89 -4.16 -22.60
N LEU A 132 -1.10 -3.15 -22.25
CA LEU A 132 -0.16 -2.50 -23.16
C LEU A 132 1.19 -3.21 -23.26
N ALA A 133 1.55 -4.01 -22.26
CA ALA A 133 2.85 -4.67 -22.22
C ALA A 133 2.99 -5.73 -23.30
N ASP A 134 4.09 -5.67 -24.06
CA ASP A 134 4.47 -6.68 -25.02
C ASP A 134 4.87 -8.00 -24.32
N ARG A 135 4.93 -9.08 -25.11
CA ARG A 135 5.60 -10.31 -24.68
C ARG A 135 7.07 -9.98 -24.40
N ASP A 136 7.56 -10.41 -23.24
CA ASP A 136 8.88 -10.03 -22.70
C ASP A 136 9.03 -8.53 -22.34
N GLY A 137 7.97 -7.73 -22.44
CA GLY A 137 7.94 -6.34 -22.01
C GLY A 137 8.25 -6.17 -20.52
N VAL A 138 8.88 -5.05 -20.18
CA VAL A 138 9.19 -4.67 -18.78
C VAL A 138 8.19 -3.63 -18.32
N LEU A 139 7.72 -3.78 -17.09
CA LEU A 139 6.81 -2.83 -16.46
C LEU A 139 7.46 -2.28 -15.19
N LEU A 140 7.36 -0.96 -15.01
CA LEU A 140 7.75 -0.25 -13.80
C LEU A 140 6.53 0.49 -13.27
N PHE A 141 6.12 0.16 -12.05
CA PHE A 141 5.03 0.82 -11.34
C PHE A 141 5.55 1.50 -10.08
N ILE A 142 5.07 2.69 -9.79
CA ILE A 142 5.17 3.29 -8.45
C ILE A 142 3.82 3.09 -7.79
N LEU A 143 3.78 2.42 -6.63
CA LEU A 143 2.55 2.00 -5.96
C LEU A 143 2.63 2.29 -4.45
N PRO A 144 1.49 2.52 -3.78
CA PRO A 144 1.48 2.75 -2.34
C PRO A 144 1.88 1.50 -1.56
N ALA A 145 2.47 1.68 -0.38
CA ALA A 145 2.92 0.58 0.48
C ALA A 145 1.80 -0.44 0.79
N THR A 146 0.54 0.03 0.85
CA THR A 146 -0.63 -0.84 1.06
C THR A 146 -0.77 -1.91 -0.02
N PHE A 147 -0.34 -1.65 -1.27
CA PHE A 147 -0.32 -2.65 -2.34
C PHE A 147 0.60 -3.82 -2.00
N PHE A 148 1.73 -3.58 -1.36
CA PHE A 148 2.74 -4.58 -1.03
C PHE A 148 2.47 -5.28 0.31
N GLU A 149 1.84 -4.60 1.25
CA GLU A 149 1.68 -5.02 2.64
C GLU A 149 0.24 -5.40 3.00
N GLY A 150 -0.77 -4.83 2.32
CA GLY A 150 -2.18 -4.98 2.67
C GLY A 150 -2.79 -6.31 2.23
N ASP A 151 -3.65 -6.88 3.08
CA ASP A 151 -4.33 -8.14 2.78
C ASP A 151 -5.33 -8.01 1.63
N SER A 152 -5.93 -6.83 1.43
CA SER A 152 -6.83 -6.54 0.32
C SER A 152 -6.17 -6.69 -1.06
N TYR A 153 -4.84 -6.61 -1.13
CA TYR A 153 -4.07 -6.78 -2.37
C TYR A 153 -3.41 -8.18 -2.48
N LEU A 154 -3.66 -9.07 -1.53
CA LEU A 154 -3.02 -10.39 -1.51
C LEU A 154 -3.34 -11.19 -2.78
N ALA A 155 -4.59 -11.18 -3.21
CA ALA A 155 -5.03 -11.88 -4.43
C ALA A 155 -4.32 -11.35 -5.68
N ILE A 156 -4.19 -10.01 -5.80
CA ILE A 156 -3.47 -9.37 -6.92
C ILE A 156 -2.00 -9.79 -6.90
N ARG A 157 -1.32 -9.70 -5.75
CA ARG A 157 0.09 -10.09 -5.64
C ARG A 157 0.33 -11.55 -6.03
N LYS A 158 -0.51 -12.47 -5.55
CA LYS A 158 -0.44 -13.90 -5.92
C LYS A 158 -0.63 -14.11 -7.41
N SER A 159 -1.52 -13.36 -8.04
CA SER A 159 -1.79 -13.44 -9.48
C SER A 159 -0.64 -12.92 -10.32
N LEU A 160 -0.07 -11.78 -9.92
CA LEU A 160 1.12 -11.24 -10.59
C LEU A 160 2.27 -12.23 -10.58
N CYS A 161 2.53 -12.90 -9.45
CA CYS A 161 3.59 -13.91 -9.35
C CYS A 161 3.35 -15.15 -10.21
N LYS A 162 2.10 -15.45 -10.59
CA LYS A 162 1.79 -16.58 -11.48
C LYS A 162 2.02 -16.24 -12.95
N SER A 163 1.78 -14.98 -13.32
CA SER A 163 1.74 -14.55 -14.73
C SER A 163 2.95 -13.74 -15.16
N TYR A 164 3.66 -13.12 -14.22
CA TYR A 164 4.78 -12.20 -14.46
C TYR A 164 5.99 -12.57 -13.63
N THR A 165 7.16 -12.26 -14.15
CA THR A 165 8.42 -12.37 -13.41
C THR A 165 8.62 -11.11 -12.56
N ILE A 166 8.63 -11.25 -11.24
CA ILE A 166 8.94 -10.14 -10.33
C ILE A 166 10.46 -9.98 -10.25
N ASN A 167 10.97 -8.88 -10.79
CA ASN A 167 12.41 -8.61 -10.86
C ASN A 167 12.92 -7.92 -9.60
N SER A 168 12.25 -6.82 -9.22
CA SER A 168 12.65 -6.01 -8.07
C SER A 168 11.45 -5.34 -7.42
N ILE A 169 11.53 -5.21 -6.09
CA ILE A 169 10.65 -4.37 -5.27
C ILE A 169 11.57 -3.34 -4.59
N VAL A 170 11.30 -2.07 -4.81
CA VAL A 170 12.18 -0.97 -4.41
C VAL A 170 11.44 -0.04 -3.48
N LYS A 171 11.82 0.03 -2.21
CA LYS A 171 11.26 1.00 -1.27
C LYS A 171 11.75 2.39 -1.64
N LEU A 172 10.85 3.35 -1.70
CA LEU A 172 11.15 4.75 -1.97
C LEU A 172 11.19 5.55 -0.66
N PRO A 173 11.94 6.67 -0.60
CA PRO A 173 11.94 7.56 0.56
C PRO A 173 10.53 8.08 0.86
N ILE A 174 10.20 8.28 2.13
CA ILE A 174 8.85 8.72 2.55
C ILE A 174 8.54 10.13 2.02
N GLU A 175 9.56 10.96 1.86
CA GLU A 175 9.44 12.36 1.46
C GLU A 175 9.43 12.54 -0.07
N THR A 176 9.44 11.45 -0.82
CA THR A 176 9.48 11.45 -2.30
C THR A 176 8.41 12.34 -2.94
N PHE A 177 7.23 12.41 -2.34
CA PHE A 177 6.08 13.14 -2.87
C PHE A 177 5.68 14.33 -1.98
N GLY A 178 6.66 15.10 -1.53
CA GLY A 178 6.44 16.35 -0.78
C GLY A 178 5.85 16.12 0.61
N SER A 179 4.90 16.96 1.01
CA SER A 179 4.29 16.92 2.35
C SER A 179 3.42 15.67 2.63
N SER A 180 3.12 14.87 1.59
CA SER A 180 2.37 13.64 1.78
C SER A 180 3.30 12.55 2.32
N LYS A 181 3.13 12.17 3.57
CA LYS A 181 3.86 11.05 4.21
C LYS A 181 3.40 9.68 3.69
N ILE A 182 3.24 9.54 2.36
CA ILE A 182 2.82 8.30 1.73
C ILE A 182 4.05 7.43 1.50
N SER A 183 4.13 6.30 2.18
CA SER A 183 5.15 5.29 1.87
C SER A 183 4.81 4.61 0.55
N THR A 184 5.75 4.60 -0.39
CA THR A 184 5.61 4.03 -1.72
C THR A 184 6.75 3.07 -2.05
N TYR A 185 6.50 2.21 -3.02
CA TYR A 185 7.50 1.29 -3.58
C TYR A 185 7.42 1.32 -5.10
N ALA A 186 8.55 1.11 -5.76
CA ALA A 186 8.56 0.78 -7.17
C ALA A 186 8.58 -0.74 -7.36
N LEU A 187 7.70 -1.24 -8.22
CA LEU A 187 7.63 -2.62 -8.68
C LEU A 187 8.19 -2.71 -10.08
N ILE A 188 9.22 -3.52 -10.28
CA ILE A 188 9.75 -3.84 -11.60
C ILE A 188 9.46 -5.30 -11.89
N MET A 189 8.78 -5.57 -13.00
CA MET A 189 8.42 -6.91 -13.42
C MET A 189 8.50 -7.07 -14.94
N SER A 190 8.54 -8.30 -15.42
CA SER A 190 8.62 -8.64 -16.84
C SER A 190 7.52 -9.61 -17.24
N ASN A 191 6.96 -9.40 -18.43
CA ASN A 191 5.94 -10.26 -19.05
C ASN A 191 6.60 -11.43 -19.80
N SER A 192 7.61 -12.07 -19.21
CA SER A 192 8.47 -13.03 -19.92
C SER A 192 8.00 -14.49 -19.84
N GLY A 193 7.01 -14.78 -19.02
CA GLY A 193 6.61 -16.17 -18.75
C GLY A 193 7.70 -17.03 -18.07
N LYS A 194 8.92 -16.53 -17.94
CA LYS A 194 10.04 -17.18 -17.24
C LYS A 194 9.98 -16.77 -15.77
N GLN A 195 9.97 -17.75 -14.88
CA GLN A 195 9.95 -17.46 -13.44
C GLN A 195 11.38 -17.37 -12.91
N ASN A 196 11.73 -16.23 -12.30
CA ASN A 196 12.95 -16.13 -11.52
C ASN A 196 12.77 -16.87 -10.19
N CYS A 197 13.84 -17.49 -9.69
CA CYS A 197 13.80 -18.13 -8.37
C CYS A 197 13.65 -17.13 -7.22
N ARG A 198 13.91 -15.85 -7.46
CA ARG A 198 13.88 -14.77 -6.45
C ARG A 198 13.72 -13.39 -7.06
N ALA A 199 13.15 -12.47 -6.29
CA ALA A 199 13.15 -11.03 -6.60
C ALA A 199 14.13 -10.28 -5.70
N SER A 200 14.67 -9.16 -6.20
CA SER A 200 15.55 -8.28 -5.43
C SER A 200 14.73 -7.27 -4.63
N LEU A 201 14.91 -7.22 -3.32
CA LEU A 201 14.36 -6.16 -2.48
C LEU A 201 15.43 -5.08 -2.28
N LYS A 202 15.12 -3.88 -2.71
CA LYS A 202 16.01 -2.72 -2.70
C LYS A 202 15.39 -1.56 -1.93
N GLU A 203 16.18 -0.55 -1.64
CA GLU A 203 15.73 0.72 -1.09
C GLU A 203 16.48 1.84 -1.78
N VAL A 204 15.75 2.88 -2.17
CA VAL A 204 16.33 4.15 -2.57
C VAL A 204 16.47 5.01 -1.32
N VAL A 205 17.64 5.60 -1.14
CA VAL A 205 17.91 6.59 -0.10
C VAL A 205 18.37 7.87 -0.78
N CYS A 206 17.98 9.00 -0.20
CA CYS A 206 18.40 10.32 -0.62
C CYS A 206 19.15 10.95 0.56
N ASP A 207 20.44 11.17 0.39
CA ASP A 207 21.30 11.82 1.37
C ASP A 207 21.93 13.03 0.66
N ASP A 208 21.68 14.25 1.14
CA ASP A 208 22.18 15.51 0.54
C ASP A 208 21.95 15.60 -0.98
N ASP A 209 20.71 15.36 -1.43
CA ASP A 209 20.28 15.32 -2.83
C ASP A 209 20.96 14.23 -3.69
N VAL A 210 21.75 13.37 -3.09
CA VAL A 210 22.34 12.20 -3.77
C VAL A 210 21.46 10.98 -3.63
N TRP A 211 20.87 10.57 -4.74
CA TRP A 211 19.96 9.41 -4.80
C TRP A 211 20.76 8.13 -5.08
N THR A 212 20.74 7.21 -4.09
CA THR A 212 21.45 5.94 -4.18
C THR A 212 20.52 4.75 -3.98
N VAL A 213 20.86 3.61 -4.56
CA VAL A 213 20.14 2.35 -4.40
C VAL A 213 20.92 1.42 -3.52
N LYS A 214 20.32 1.02 -2.40
CA LYS A 214 20.87 0.00 -1.51
C LYS A 214 20.14 -1.34 -1.73
N HIS A 215 20.89 -2.41 -1.98
CA HIS A 215 20.33 -3.76 -1.98
C HIS A 215 20.09 -4.19 -0.53
N ARG A 216 18.88 -4.69 -0.22
CA ARG A 216 18.53 -5.14 1.13
C ARG A 216 18.61 -6.66 1.27
N LYS A 217 17.89 -7.38 0.41
CA LYS A 217 17.85 -8.84 0.39
C LYS A 217 17.19 -9.38 -0.86
N PHE A 218 17.18 -10.69 -1.01
CA PHE A 218 16.32 -11.38 -1.95
C PHE A 218 15.07 -11.94 -1.26
N VAL A 219 13.97 -11.99 -2.00
CA VAL A 219 12.72 -12.64 -1.62
C VAL A 219 12.56 -13.84 -2.54
N SER A 220 12.36 -15.04 -1.99
CA SER A 220 12.19 -16.25 -2.80
C SER A 220 10.86 -16.23 -3.57
N ILE A 221 10.79 -17.02 -4.65
CA ILE A 221 9.55 -17.11 -5.44
C ILE A 221 8.41 -17.74 -4.62
N GLU A 222 8.71 -18.65 -3.68
CA GLU A 222 7.73 -19.24 -2.77
C GLU A 222 7.11 -18.15 -1.89
N GLN A 223 7.93 -17.29 -1.29
CA GLN A 223 7.48 -16.17 -0.48
C GLN A 223 6.63 -15.19 -1.31
N LEU A 224 7.05 -14.89 -2.54
CA LEU A 224 6.28 -14.03 -3.45
C LEU A 224 4.94 -14.65 -3.80
N ARG A 225 4.88 -15.96 -4.10
CA ARG A 225 3.65 -16.71 -4.40
C ARG A 225 2.67 -16.74 -3.23
N GLU A 226 3.18 -16.80 -2.00
CA GLU A 226 2.38 -16.65 -0.79
C GLU A 226 1.90 -15.21 -0.55
N GLY A 227 2.33 -14.27 -1.38
CA GLY A 227 2.02 -12.85 -1.27
C GLY A 227 2.85 -12.09 -0.24
N MET A 228 3.90 -12.71 0.27
CA MET A 228 4.86 -12.12 1.21
C MET A 228 5.94 -11.34 0.46
N TRP A 229 5.56 -10.24 -0.17
CA TRP A 229 6.45 -9.46 -1.03
C TRP A 229 7.45 -8.62 -0.24
N ILE A 230 7.06 -8.19 0.95
CA ILE A 230 7.91 -7.47 1.88
C ILE A 230 8.03 -8.33 3.13
N CYS A 231 9.13 -9.08 3.22
CA CYS A 231 9.44 -9.80 4.44
C CYS A 231 9.85 -8.81 5.52
N LYS A 232 8.92 -8.43 6.37
CA LYS A 232 9.29 -7.99 7.71
C LYS A 232 9.80 -9.25 8.41
N THR A 233 11.12 -9.36 8.61
CA THR A 233 11.72 -10.45 9.37
C THR A 233 11.33 -10.32 10.83
N TYR A 234 10.16 -10.83 11.16
CA TYR A 234 9.82 -11.12 12.55
C TYR A 234 9.97 -12.61 12.76
N LYS A 235 10.94 -12.98 13.60
CA LYS A 235 11.09 -14.37 14.07
C LYS A 235 9.79 -14.77 14.77
N ASN A 236 9.07 -15.69 14.14
CA ASN A 236 7.78 -16.20 14.61
C ASN A 236 7.99 -17.21 15.76
N ASN A 237 8.29 -16.78 16.97
CA ASN A 237 8.42 -17.71 18.11
C ASN A 237 7.37 -17.54 19.23
N VAL A 238 6.31 -16.72 19.04
CA VAL A 238 5.34 -16.45 20.14
C VAL A 238 3.87 -16.61 19.72
N LYS A 239 3.55 -17.35 18.67
CA LYS A 239 2.19 -17.37 18.08
C LYS A 239 1.14 -18.20 18.79
N LYS A 240 1.43 -18.92 19.88
CA LYS A 240 0.47 -19.97 20.30
C LYS A 240 -0.55 -19.61 21.40
N ASN A 241 -0.42 -18.49 22.12
CA ASN A 241 -1.27 -18.26 23.28
C ASN A 241 -1.78 -16.83 23.51
N VAL A 242 -1.80 -15.95 22.50
CA VAL A 242 -2.36 -14.60 22.66
C VAL A 242 -3.76 -14.55 22.08
N GLU A 243 -4.77 -14.48 22.95
CA GLU A 243 -6.15 -14.23 22.55
C GLU A 243 -6.33 -12.74 22.27
N MET A 244 -6.71 -12.42 21.02
CA MET A 244 -6.89 -11.05 20.55
C MET A 244 -8.11 -10.96 19.66
N PHE A 245 -8.81 -9.81 19.71
CA PHE A 245 -9.93 -9.55 18.83
C PHE A 245 -10.13 -8.06 18.55
N ARG A 246 -10.70 -7.75 17.41
CA ARG A 246 -11.25 -6.44 17.09
C ARG A 246 -12.65 -6.31 17.64
N GLY A 247 -13.00 -5.16 18.21
CA GLY A 247 -14.37 -4.83 18.59
C GLY A 247 -15.33 -4.82 17.40
N ASN A 248 -16.61 -4.81 17.65
CA ASN A 248 -17.64 -4.98 16.61
C ASN A 248 -18.84 -4.01 16.72
N ILE A 249 -18.77 -3.01 17.58
CA ILE A 249 -19.75 -1.91 17.62
C ILE A 249 -19.25 -0.78 16.73
N SER A 250 -19.96 -0.46 15.67
CA SER A 250 -19.63 0.66 14.78
C SER A 250 -20.14 2.00 15.31
N SER A 251 -19.57 3.11 14.85
CA SER A 251 -20.01 4.45 15.25
C SER A 251 -21.50 4.72 14.97
N ALA A 252 -22.05 4.13 13.90
CA ALA A 252 -23.48 4.25 13.56
C ALA A 252 -24.42 3.52 14.54
N GLN A 253 -23.88 2.67 15.42
CA GLN A 253 -24.63 1.90 16.41
C GLN A 253 -24.50 2.49 17.83
N MET A 254 -23.85 3.63 17.95
CA MET A 254 -23.68 4.32 19.22
C MET A 254 -24.87 5.23 19.52
N SER A 255 -25.21 5.34 20.79
CA SER A 255 -26.31 6.11 21.36
C SER A 255 -25.81 7.01 22.48
N GLN A 256 -26.71 7.88 23.00
CA GLN A 256 -26.39 8.74 24.15
C GLN A 256 -26.50 8.02 25.49
N ASP A 257 -27.22 6.89 25.53
CA ASP A 257 -27.47 6.07 26.69
C ASP A 257 -27.34 4.56 26.39
N GLY A 258 -27.40 3.72 27.44
CA GLY A 258 -27.33 2.27 27.31
C GLY A 258 -26.08 1.66 27.95
N LYS A 259 -25.57 0.55 27.37
CA LYS A 259 -24.35 -0.08 27.85
C LYS A 259 -23.10 0.68 27.33
N LYS A 260 -22.11 0.81 28.21
CA LYS A 260 -20.83 1.45 27.91
C LYS A 260 -20.14 0.78 26.73
N VAL A 261 -19.61 1.58 25.82
CA VAL A 261 -18.79 1.18 24.67
C VAL A 261 -17.49 1.98 24.70
N PHE A 262 -16.36 1.32 24.73
CA PHE A 262 -15.08 2.00 24.51
C PHE A 262 -14.87 2.28 23.02
N HIS A 263 -14.48 3.52 22.72
CA HIS A 263 -14.26 4.02 21.38
C HIS A 263 -12.92 4.76 21.25
N SER A 264 -12.39 4.85 20.04
CA SER A 264 -11.08 5.41 19.72
C SER A 264 -10.98 6.93 19.77
N SER A 265 -11.95 7.65 20.35
CA SER A 265 -11.83 9.11 20.45
C SER A 265 -10.62 9.47 21.29
N SER A 266 -9.91 10.48 20.82
CA SER A 266 -8.67 10.95 21.43
C SER A 266 -8.93 11.59 22.80
N TYR A 267 -8.61 10.87 23.82
CA TYR A 267 -8.57 11.42 25.17
C TYR A 267 -7.23 11.08 25.80
N ILE A 268 -6.45 12.08 26.16
CA ILE A 268 -5.15 11.90 26.84
C ILE A 268 -5.27 12.54 28.22
N VAL A 269 -5.07 11.73 29.26
CA VAL A 269 -5.00 12.17 30.65
C VAL A 269 -3.60 11.83 31.14
N ASP A 270 -2.93 12.79 31.76
CA ASP A 270 -1.57 12.63 32.35
C ASP A 270 -0.53 12.02 31.38
N GLY A 271 -0.66 12.32 30.08
CA GLY A 271 0.22 11.78 29.05
C GLY A 271 -0.14 10.40 28.54
N GLU A 272 -1.15 9.75 29.12
CA GLU A 272 -1.62 8.42 28.72
C GLU A 272 -2.91 8.49 27.91
N TRP A 273 -3.04 7.61 26.91
CA TRP A 273 -4.26 7.49 26.11
C TRP A 273 -5.34 6.73 26.86
N GLN A 274 -6.53 7.32 26.93
CA GLN A 274 -7.74 6.71 27.46
C GLN A 274 -8.80 6.63 26.37
N PRO A 275 -9.43 5.48 26.13
CA PRO A 275 -10.55 5.38 25.20
C PRO A 275 -11.75 6.15 25.74
N SER A 276 -12.41 6.97 24.91
CA SER A 276 -13.62 7.66 25.33
C SER A 276 -14.79 6.67 25.48
N VAL A 277 -15.63 6.92 26.48
CA VAL A 277 -16.84 6.16 26.70
C VAL A 277 -17.95 6.68 25.77
N ARG A 278 -18.62 5.74 25.11
CA ARG A 278 -19.86 5.91 24.34
C ARG A 278 -20.88 4.90 24.87
N TYR A 279 -22.05 4.85 24.29
CA TYR A 279 -23.11 3.92 24.72
C TYR A 279 -23.70 3.21 23.51
N CYS A 280 -24.37 2.08 23.78
CA CYS A 280 -25.18 1.33 22.82
C CYS A 280 -26.43 0.81 23.51
N ASN A 281 -27.60 1.08 22.95
CA ASN A 281 -28.89 0.63 23.48
C ASN A 281 -29.60 -0.42 22.59
N ASP A 282 -29.00 -0.81 21.47
CA ASP A 282 -29.51 -1.89 20.62
C ASP A 282 -29.20 -3.26 21.25
N GLU A 283 -30.23 -3.88 21.86
CA GLU A 283 -30.10 -5.19 22.54
C GLU A 283 -29.58 -6.31 21.61
N GLY A 284 -29.96 -6.29 20.32
CA GLY A 284 -29.52 -7.28 19.34
C GLY A 284 -28.04 -7.19 19.08
N LYS A 285 -27.49 -5.97 19.11
CA LYS A 285 -26.05 -5.71 18.99
C LYS A 285 -25.31 -5.99 20.27
N ILE A 286 -25.85 -5.59 21.41
CA ILE A 286 -25.29 -5.84 22.75
C ILE A 286 -25.05 -7.33 22.97
N ARG A 287 -26.01 -8.20 22.63
CA ARG A 287 -25.90 -9.67 22.79
C ARG A 287 -24.75 -10.28 21.98
N LYS A 288 -24.35 -9.65 20.86
CA LYS A 288 -23.27 -10.10 19.97
C LYS A 288 -21.99 -9.29 20.13
N ALA A 289 -22.00 -8.30 21.02
CA ALA A 289 -20.87 -7.40 21.21
C ALA A 289 -19.69 -8.12 21.85
N LYS A 290 -18.51 -7.75 21.43
CA LYS A 290 -17.28 -8.15 22.09
C LYS A 290 -17.03 -7.25 23.30
N ILE A 291 -16.51 -7.85 24.36
CA ILE A 291 -16.39 -7.22 25.68
C ILE A 291 -14.92 -7.20 26.09
N VAL A 292 -14.45 -6.04 26.52
CA VAL A 292 -13.18 -5.87 27.25
C VAL A 292 -13.44 -6.05 28.75
N LYS A 293 -12.47 -6.61 29.46
CA LYS A 293 -12.52 -6.82 30.92
C LYS A 293 -11.36 -6.11 31.61
N PRO A 294 -11.46 -5.84 32.94
CA PRO A 294 -10.33 -5.33 33.70
C PRO A 294 -9.07 -6.17 33.50
N GLY A 295 -7.95 -5.51 33.24
CA GLY A 295 -6.67 -6.15 32.94
C GLY A 295 -6.41 -6.44 31.45
N ASP A 296 -7.41 -6.41 30.58
CA ASP A 296 -7.18 -6.54 29.14
C ASP A 296 -6.47 -5.28 28.60
N VAL A 297 -5.62 -5.46 27.57
CA VAL A 297 -4.99 -4.36 26.87
C VAL A 297 -5.90 -3.87 25.75
N ILE A 298 -6.13 -2.57 25.70
CA ILE A 298 -6.86 -1.86 24.66
C ILE A 298 -5.86 -1.16 23.75
N ILE A 299 -5.92 -1.40 22.43
CA ILE A 299 -5.08 -0.73 21.44
C ILE A 299 -5.95 0.05 20.48
N ASN A 300 -5.66 1.32 20.28
CA ASN A 300 -6.32 2.12 19.25
C ASN A 300 -5.89 1.65 17.86
N ARG A 301 -6.86 1.26 17.04
CA ARG A 301 -6.62 0.68 15.72
C ARG A 301 -6.54 1.71 14.61
N VAL A 302 -7.27 2.82 14.70
CA VAL A 302 -7.45 3.77 13.59
C VAL A 302 -7.33 5.23 14.03
N GLY A 303 -6.95 6.11 13.09
CA GLY A 303 -6.93 7.56 13.27
C GLY A 303 -5.60 8.10 13.78
N ARG A 304 -5.62 9.36 14.26
CA ARG A 304 -4.43 10.11 14.70
C ARG A 304 -3.65 9.37 15.80
N PHE A 305 -4.33 8.68 16.69
CA PHE A 305 -3.77 7.96 17.83
C PHE A 305 -3.67 6.45 17.59
N ALA A 306 -3.69 6.00 16.30
CA ALA A 306 -3.44 4.59 15.99
C ALA A 306 -2.15 4.12 16.69
N THR A 307 -2.20 2.92 17.30
CA THR A 307 -1.15 2.32 18.13
C THR A 307 -1.07 2.78 19.58
N PHE A 308 -1.78 3.80 19.99
CA PHE A 308 -1.88 4.13 21.41
C PHE A 308 -2.62 3.03 22.16
N TRP A 309 -2.20 2.72 23.36
CA TRP A 309 -2.74 1.62 24.14
C TRP A 309 -2.83 1.95 25.64
N CYS A 310 -3.71 1.25 26.32
CA CYS A 310 -3.85 1.30 27.77
C CYS A 310 -4.33 -0.06 28.31
N ILE A 311 -4.34 -0.22 29.62
CA ILE A 311 -4.94 -1.37 30.30
C ILE A 311 -6.34 -0.97 30.75
N SER A 312 -7.33 -1.84 30.47
CA SER A 312 -8.68 -1.61 30.94
C SER A 312 -8.79 -1.80 32.45
N ASN A 313 -9.47 -0.87 33.12
CA ASN A 313 -9.83 -0.97 34.54
C ASN A 313 -11.29 -1.34 34.75
N GLU A 314 -12.10 -1.41 33.70
CA GLU A 314 -13.52 -1.73 33.77
C GLU A 314 -13.98 -2.64 32.62
N GLU A 315 -15.20 -3.18 32.74
CA GLU A 315 -15.84 -3.93 31.67
C GLU A 315 -16.66 -3.00 30.77
N ALA A 316 -16.50 -3.13 29.45
CA ALA A 316 -17.26 -2.37 28.46
C ALA A 316 -17.38 -3.15 27.15
N LEU A 317 -18.39 -2.80 26.33
CA LEU A 317 -18.45 -3.19 24.93
C LEU A 317 -17.33 -2.50 24.15
N VAL A 318 -16.92 -3.07 23.02
CA VAL A 318 -15.77 -2.57 22.27
C VAL A 318 -16.15 -2.17 20.85
N SER A 319 -15.79 -0.94 20.48
CA SER A 319 -15.99 -0.45 19.12
C SER A 319 -15.04 -1.12 18.12
N ASP A 320 -15.43 -1.11 16.86
CA ASP A 320 -14.65 -1.64 15.75
C ASP A 320 -13.34 -0.84 15.45
N CYS A 321 -13.16 0.28 16.14
CA CYS A 321 -11.95 1.10 16.10
C CYS A 321 -10.85 0.62 17.06
N LEU A 322 -11.13 -0.36 17.91
CA LEU A 322 -10.21 -0.86 18.94
C LEU A 322 -9.86 -2.34 18.71
N ILE A 323 -8.67 -2.72 19.16
CA ILE A 323 -8.22 -4.11 19.28
C ILE A 323 -7.96 -4.39 20.75
N ILE A 324 -8.42 -5.55 21.22
CA ILE A 324 -8.27 -6.01 22.60
C ILE A 324 -7.34 -7.22 22.62
N ILE A 325 -6.41 -7.22 23.57
CA ILE A 325 -5.59 -8.39 23.90
C ILE A 325 -5.99 -8.86 25.29
N LYS A 326 -6.38 -10.13 25.40
CA LYS A 326 -6.82 -10.73 26.66
C LYS A 326 -5.70 -10.86 27.69
N ALA A 327 -6.08 -10.72 28.97
CA ALA A 327 -5.15 -10.68 30.11
C ALA A 327 -4.33 -11.97 30.34
N SER A 328 -4.68 -13.09 29.72
CA SER A 328 -3.94 -14.34 29.86
C SER A 328 -2.51 -14.21 29.26
N GLY A 329 -1.50 -14.14 30.14
CA GLY A 329 -0.09 -13.94 29.72
C GLY A 329 0.43 -12.49 29.77
N MET A 330 -0.24 -11.61 30.48
CA MET A 330 -0.13 -10.15 30.48
C MET A 330 1.27 -9.57 30.70
N LYS A 331 2.06 -10.04 31.65
CA LYS A 331 3.33 -9.38 32.00
C LYS A 331 4.26 -9.30 30.78
N TYR A 332 4.37 -10.38 30.05
CA TYR A 332 5.22 -10.43 28.85
C TYR A 332 4.70 -9.53 27.73
N ILE A 333 3.36 -9.52 27.50
CA ILE A 333 2.73 -8.67 26.48
C ILE A 333 2.90 -7.20 26.83
N TYR A 334 2.66 -6.84 28.07
CA TYR A 334 2.84 -5.47 28.57
C TYR A 334 4.29 -5.00 28.37
N ASP A 335 5.28 -5.77 28.81
CA ASP A 335 6.69 -5.43 28.67
C ASP A 335 7.09 -5.26 27.18
N ARG A 336 6.52 -6.10 26.30
CA ARG A 336 6.74 -5.99 24.86
C ARG A 336 6.09 -4.74 24.25
N LEU A 337 4.85 -4.44 24.59
CA LEU A 337 4.15 -3.25 24.12
C LEU A 337 4.83 -1.98 24.62
N LEU A 338 5.21 -1.93 25.88
CA LEU A 338 5.94 -0.80 26.46
C LEU A 338 7.27 -0.59 25.73
N LYS A 339 8.07 -1.63 25.57
CA LYS A 339 9.33 -1.57 24.84
C LYS A 339 9.14 -1.10 23.41
N ASN A 340 8.17 -1.66 22.68
CA ASN A 340 7.91 -1.29 21.28
C ASN A 340 7.30 0.12 21.16
N SER A 341 6.60 0.63 22.16
CA SER A 341 6.12 2.01 22.22
C SER A 341 7.29 2.98 22.40
N THR A 342 8.19 2.68 23.33
CA THR A 342 9.38 3.49 23.62
C THR A 342 10.32 3.54 22.41
N ASP A 343 10.50 2.40 21.72
CA ASP A 343 11.35 2.31 20.53
C ASP A 343 10.66 2.84 19.25
N GLY A 344 9.42 3.35 19.31
CA GLY A 344 8.64 3.80 18.15
C GLY A 344 8.19 2.70 17.20
N ARG A 345 8.44 1.43 17.52
CA ARG A 345 8.15 0.28 16.62
C ARG A 345 6.66 0.07 16.37
N LEU A 346 5.82 0.38 17.35
CA LEU A 346 4.35 0.35 17.17
C LEU A 346 3.91 1.31 16.06
N ASN A 347 4.49 2.50 16.00
CA ASN A 347 4.17 3.50 14.98
C ASN A 347 4.60 3.08 13.57
N ILE A 348 5.70 2.31 13.45
CA ILE A 348 6.20 1.78 12.16
C ILE A 348 5.21 0.78 11.54
N LEU A 349 4.35 0.15 12.34
CA LEU A 349 3.35 -0.81 11.85
C LEU A 349 2.08 -0.18 11.32
N THR A 350 1.90 1.15 11.49
CA THR A 350 0.70 1.82 10.99
C THR A 350 0.68 1.83 9.47
N LYS A 351 -0.49 1.55 8.92
CA LYS A 351 -0.82 1.57 7.50
C LYS A 351 -1.82 2.70 7.22
N GLY A 352 -2.03 2.99 5.95
CA GLY A 352 -3.01 3.99 5.51
C GLY A 352 -2.39 5.32 5.13
N VAL A 353 -3.03 5.96 4.16
CA VAL A 353 -2.58 7.22 3.55
C VAL A 353 -3.19 8.42 4.26
N THR A 354 -4.52 8.46 4.34
CA THR A 354 -5.28 9.56 4.97
C THR A 354 -5.62 9.26 6.43
N THR A 355 -5.97 8.01 6.71
CA THR A 355 -6.26 7.55 8.07
C THR A 355 -5.32 6.42 8.42
N LYS A 356 -4.49 6.61 9.43
CA LYS A 356 -3.60 5.56 9.93
C LYS A 356 -4.41 4.45 10.58
N TYR A 357 -3.98 3.20 10.38
CA TYR A 357 -4.57 2.04 11.04
C TYR A 357 -3.56 0.93 11.28
N ILE A 358 -3.87 0.04 12.23
CA ILE A 358 -3.14 -1.18 12.55
C ILE A 358 -4.10 -2.37 12.56
N THR A 359 -3.60 -3.58 12.26
CA THR A 359 -4.39 -4.82 12.30
C THR A 359 -3.91 -5.76 13.41
N GLU A 360 -4.75 -6.72 13.80
CA GLU A 360 -4.37 -7.79 14.73
C GLU A 360 -3.09 -8.51 14.28
N GLY A 361 -2.99 -8.80 12.98
CA GLY A 361 -1.81 -9.43 12.40
C GLY A 361 -0.53 -8.57 12.51
N ASP A 362 -0.67 -7.25 12.54
CA ASP A 362 0.49 -6.37 12.74
C ASP A 362 0.95 -6.37 14.19
N ILE A 363 0.02 -6.40 15.13
CA ILE A 363 0.30 -6.51 16.57
C ILE A 363 0.99 -7.85 16.88
N LEU A 364 0.46 -8.96 16.33
CA LEU A 364 1.05 -10.29 16.50
C LEU A 364 2.50 -10.40 15.99
N LYS A 365 2.91 -9.53 15.07
CA LYS A 365 4.31 -9.48 14.61
C LYS A 365 5.25 -8.85 15.64
N LEU A 366 4.71 -8.08 16.58
CA LEU A 366 5.49 -7.44 17.67
C LEU A 366 5.58 -8.31 18.91
N LEU A 367 4.55 -9.12 19.17
CA LEU A 367 4.48 -10.04 20.28
C LEU A 367 5.21 -11.34 19.96
#